data_ccd52e0e886ced530ea6da7ab146f474
#
_entry.id   ccd52e0e886ced530ea6da7ab146f474
#
_cell.length_a   1.000
_cell.length_b   1.000
_cell.length_c   1.000
_cell.angle_alpha   90.00
_cell.angle_beta   90.00
_cell.angle_gamma   90.00
#
_symmetry.space_group_name_H-M   'P 1'
#
loop_
_entity.id
_entity.type
_entity.pdbx_description
1 polymer ?
#
loop_
_entity_poly.entity_id
_entity_poly.type
_entity_poly.pdbx_seq_one_letter_code
_entity_poly.pdbx_strand_id
1 'polypeptide(L)'
;MTATGTVREETQSMEFSVNKSALLNELNTTQGVVERKTTIPILSNLLVEAKGSRLTITATDLELSVRTSCEANIKRDGAGTVPAKKLLELVRLLPEGEIKFRLLENHWVEIISDKKKYKMVGMAKENFPALPAMPHTLVKIPAAVLESLIAKTKFAISMEESRYTLNGGLLILKPDTLAMVATDGHRLALAETDQKLAGLNGEVRVLIPKKAMDEVEKLAAAAGSEAQIEFAKDDSHLFFQVNQRLLISRILTGQFPNYEAVLPRENNKTVVLERAELADAVRRVSQLADQRSHAVKFMVSPEGIEISASSPEYGEAKESIDKEYKGDPISIGFNSSYMLDFLSAAAEGPISIELKDEQSAGQMRPLADENYRYRYVIMPMRI
;
A
#
# COMPACT_ATOMS: atom_id res chain seq x y z
N MET A 1 -24.57 -54.78 -36.40
CA MET A 1 -25.16 -53.77 -35.54
C MET A 1 -24.18 -53.50 -34.41
N THR A 2 -23.35 -52.53 -34.58
CA THR A 2 -22.35 -52.09 -33.59
C THR A 2 -22.87 -50.86 -32.89
N ALA A 3 -23.22 -51.02 -31.63
CA ALA A 3 -23.62 -49.92 -30.75
C ALA A 3 -22.41 -49.07 -30.43
N THR A 4 -22.32 -47.87 -30.98
CA THR A 4 -21.40 -46.82 -30.59
C THR A 4 -21.87 -46.23 -29.27
N GLY A 5 -21.28 -46.68 -28.17
CA GLY A 5 -21.43 -46.03 -26.85
C GLY A 5 -20.79 -44.66 -26.87
N THR A 6 -21.59 -43.62 -26.86
CA THR A 6 -21.17 -42.26 -26.63
C THR A 6 -20.71 -42.18 -25.16
N VAL A 7 -19.39 -42.17 -24.97
CA VAL A 7 -18.80 -41.77 -23.68
C VAL A 7 -19.14 -40.28 -23.49
N ARG A 8 -20.13 -40.03 -22.68
CA ARG A 8 -20.32 -38.69 -22.12
C ARG A 8 -19.06 -38.43 -21.29
N GLU A 9 -18.22 -37.49 -21.75
CA GLU A 9 -17.24 -36.86 -20.87
C GLU A 9 -18.03 -36.30 -19.69
N GLU A 10 -17.93 -36.95 -18.54
CA GLU A 10 -18.40 -36.38 -17.27
C GLU A 10 -17.61 -35.10 -17.08
N THR A 11 -18.25 -33.96 -17.31
CA THR A 11 -17.74 -32.64 -16.96
C THR A 11 -17.42 -32.68 -15.47
N GLN A 12 -16.11 -32.71 -15.17
CA GLN A 12 -15.59 -32.81 -13.80
C GLN A 12 -16.06 -31.59 -13.02
N SER A 13 -17.14 -31.72 -12.27
CA SER A 13 -17.66 -30.68 -11.40
C SER A 13 -16.78 -30.59 -10.15
N MET A 14 -16.12 -29.44 -9.92
CA MET A 14 -15.37 -29.14 -8.69
C MET A 14 -16.27 -29.33 -7.45
N GLU A 15 -15.77 -30.03 -6.44
CA GLU A 15 -16.44 -30.17 -5.15
C GLU A 15 -15.43 -30.17 -4.01
N PHE A 16 -15.63 -29.26 -3.03
CA PHE A 16 -14.79 -29.16 -1.86
C PHE A 16 -15.55 -28.64 -0.65
N SER A 17 -14.96 -28.80 0.54
CA SER A 17 -15.39 -28.11 1.75
C SER A 17 -14.19 -27.42 2.42
N VAL A 18 -14.48 -26.28 3.06
CA VAL A 18 -13.48 -25.41 3.68
C VAL A 18 -14.04 -24.80 4.96
N ASN A 19 -13.19 -24.58 5.96
CA ASN A 19 -13.57 -23.86 7.16
C ASN A 19 -13.88 -22.40 6.86
N LYS A 20 -14.96 -21.85 7.43
CA LYS A 20 -15.39 -20.47 7.21
C LYS A 20 -14.29 -19.45 7.53
N SER A 21 -13.67 -19.57 8.72
CA SER A 21 -12.65 -18.60 9.15
C SER A 21 -11.44 -18.60 8.22
N ALA A 22 -10.97 -19.77 7.77
CA ALA A 22 -9.89 -19.92 6.82
C ALA A 22 -10.23 -19.27 5.47
N LEU A 23 -11.43 -19.57 4.95
CA LEU A 23 -11.91 -18.98 3.70
C LEU A 23 -12.06 -17.46 3.81
N LEU A 24 -12.67 -16.96 4.89
CA LEU A 24 -12.91 -15.54 5.11
C LEU A 24 -11.61 -14.74 5.17
N ASN A 25 -10.57 -15.28 5.82
CA ASN A 25 -9.26 -14.67 5.89
C ASN A 25 -8.67 -14.46 4.48
N GLU A 26 -8.74 -15.47 3.62
CA GLU A 26 -8.22 -15.37 2.26
C GLU A 26 -9.11 -14.50 1.35
N LEU A 27 -10.42 -14.52 1.51
CA LEU A 27 -11.32 -13.62 0.80
C LEU A 27 -11.06 -12.14 1.15
N ASN A 28 -10.76 -11.83 2.40
CA ASN A 28 -10.40 -10.47 2.80
C ASN A 28 -9.12 -9.97 2.11
N THR A 29 -8.14 -10.85 1.86
CA THR A 29 -6.91 -10.53 1.14
C THR A 29 -7.18 -10.09 -0.31
N THR A 30 -8.25 -10.55 -0.94
CA THR A 30 -8.59 -10.22 -2.32
C THR A 30 -9.29 -8.87 -2.50
N GLN A 31 -9.77 -8.26 -1.42
CA GLN A 31 -10.65 -7.07 -1.46
C GLN A 31 -10.06 -5.84 -2.13
N GLY A 32 -8.76 -5.59 -1.94
CA GLY A 32 -8.08 -4.42 -2.48
C GLY A 32 -7.78 -4.53 -3.97
N VAL A 33 -7.90 -5.74 -4.52
CA VAL A 33 -7.58 -6.03 -5.92
C VAL A 33 -8.84 -6.07 -6.79
N VAL A 34 -9.93 -6.63 -6.27
CA VAL A 34 -11.19 -6.74 -7.03
C VAL A 34 -11.78 -5.36 -7.31
N GLU A 35 -11.96 -5.04 -8.58
CA GLU A 35 -12.60 -3.77 -8.98
C GLU A 35 -14.10 -3.76 -8.70
N ARG A 36 -14.56 -2.64 -8.13
CA ARG A 36 -15.99 -2.44 -7.82
C ARG A 36 -16.82 -2.05 -9.04
N LYS A 37 -16.20 -1.41 -10.03
CA LYS A 37 -16.80 -0.98 -11.28
C LYS A 37 -15.81 -1.26 -12.40
N THR A 38 -16.06 -2.30 -13.16
CA THR A 38 -15.24 -2.68 -14.33
C THR A 38 -16.12 -2.85 -15.57
N THR A 39 -15.55 -2.52 -16.72
CA THR A 39 -16.16 -2.80 -18.03
C THR A 39 -15.93 -4.25 -18.46
N ILE A 40 -15.06 -4.98 -17.76
CA ILE A 40 -14.72 -6.38 -18.03
C ILE A 40 -15.31 -7.25 -16.92
N PRO A 41 -16.49 -7.86 -17.10
CA PRO A 41 -17.25 -8.49 -16.01
C PRO A 41 -16.49 -9.56 -15.22
N ILE A 42 -15.60 -10.33 -15.89
CA ILE A 42 -14.84 -11.40 -15.23
C ILE A 42 -13.93 -10.90 -14.10
N LEU A 43 -13.45 -9.64 -14.16
CA LEU A 43 -12.59 -9.03 -13.15
C LEU A 43 -13.33 -8.72 -11.82
N SER A 44 -14.66 -8.83 -11.82
CA SER A 44 -15.46 -8.78 -10.59
C SER A 44 -15.54 -10.13 -9.89
N ASN A 45 -15.05 -11.19 -10.52
CA ASN A 45 -15.06 -12.54 -9.98
C ASN A 45 -13.69 -12.93 -9.41
N LEU A 46 -13.73 -13.88 -8.49
CA LEU A 46 -12.56 -14.64 -8.08
C LEU A 46 -12.47 -15.91 -8.92
N LEU A 47 -11.27 -16.28 -9.33
CA LEU A 47 -10.98 -17.63 -9.78
C LEU A 47 -10.73 -18.50 -8.54
N VAL A 48 -11.47 -19.58 -8.43
CA VAL A 48 -11.38 -20.55 -7.32
C VAL A 48 -10.92 -21.87 -7.91
N GLU A 49 -9.80 -22.40 -7.45
CA GLU A 49 -9.19 -23.64 -7.92
C GLU A 49 -9.02 -24.59 -6.74
N ALA A 50 -9.64 -25.76 -6.83
CA ALA A 50 -9.55 -26.83 -5.86
C ALA A 50 -8.66 -27.94 -6.40
N LYS A 51 -7.54 -28.23 -5.71
CA LYS A 51 -6.61 -29.28 -6.15
C LYS A 51 -5.91 -29.93 -4.96
N GLY A 52 -5.99 -31.27 -4.88
CA GLY A 52 -5.37 -32.04 -3.82
C GLY A 52 -5.98 -31.75 -2.45
N SER A 53 -5.29 -30.99 -1.60
CA SER A 53 -5.79 -30.52 -0.29
C SER A 53 -5.84 -28.99 -0.19
N ARG A 54 -5.67 -28.29 -1.31
CA ARG A 54 -5.49 -26.84 -1.32
C ARG A 54 -6.55 -26.15 -2.18
N LEU A 55 -7.18 -25.14 -1.58
CA LEU A 55 -8.05 -24.20 -2.27
C LEU A 55 -7.24 -22.95 -2.60
N THR A 56 -7.09 -22.63 -3.88
CA THR A 56 -6.43 -21.41 -4.35
C THR A 56 -7.49 -20.41 -4.81
N ILE A 57 -7.31 -19.17 -4.41
CA ILE A 57 -8.19 -18.03 -4.76
C ILE A 57 -7.34 -16.97 -5.45
N THR A 58 -7.77 -16.54 -6.63
CA THR A 58 -7.08 -15.53 -7.42
C THR A 58 -8.03 -14.38 -7.76
N ALA A 59 -7.55 -13.15 -7.59
CA ALA A 59 -8.20 -11.92 -8.03
C ALA A 59 -7.25 -11.09 -8.87
N THR A 60 -7.78 -10.34 -9.84
CA THR A 60 -6.98 -9.42 -10.66
C THR A 60 -7.83 -8.27 -11.21
N ASP A 61 -7.20 -7.10 -11.38
CA ASP A 61 -7.73 -5.97 -12.16
C ASP A 61 -6.87 -5.70 -13.41
N LEU A 62 -5.98 -6.63 -13.77
CA LEU A 62 -4.98 -6.60 -14.83
C LEU A 62 -3.70 -5.81 -14.51
N GLU A 63 -3.75 -4.85 -13.60
CA GLU A 63 -2.57 -4.10 -13.11
C GLU A 63 -2.02 -4.70 -11.83
N LEU A 64 -2.91 -5.18 -10.99
CA LEU A 64 -2.61 -5.80 -9.71
C LEU A 64 -3.34 -7.15 -9.60
N SER A 65 -2.65 -8.15 -9.09
CA SER A 65 -3.22 -9.47 -8.89
C SER A 65 -2.82 -10.02 -7.53
N VAL A 66 -3.70 -10.79 -6.92
CA VAL A 66 -3.40 -11.53 -5.70
C VAL A 66 -3.80 -12.98 -5.89
N ARG A 67 -2.90 -13.89 -5.52
CA ARG A 67 -3.16 -15.32 -5.41
C ARG A 67 -2.90 -15.74 -3.98
N THR A 68 -3.89 -16.37 -3.38
CA THR A 68 -3.80 -16.87 -2.01
C THR A 68 -4.37 -18.27 -1.92
N SER A 69 -4.09 -19.00 -0.84
CA SER A 69 -4.63 -20.34 -0.67
C SER A 69 -4.82 -20.70 0.79
N CYS A 70 -5.74 -21.63 1.04
CA CYS A 70 -5.94 -22.27 2.33
C CYS A 70 -6.14 -23.78 2.17
N GLU A 71 -6.05 -24.50 3.27
CA GLU A 71 -6.38 -25.92 3.30
C GLU A 71 -7.88 -26.12 3.11
N ALA A 72 -8.25 -27.14 2.37
CA ALA A 72 -9.61 -27.55 2.12
C ALA A 72 -9.71 -29.05 1.90
N ASN A 73 -10.85 -29.62 2.20
CA ASN A 73 -11.15 -31.01 1.89
C ASN A 73 -11.70 -31.09 0.46
N ILE A 74 -10.86 -31.48 -0.48
CA ILE A 74 -11.19 -31.55 -1.90
C ILE A 74 -11.72 -32.95 -2.22
N LYS A 75 -12.99 -33.03 -2.65
CA LYS A 75 -13.59 -34.28 -3.13
C LYS A 75 -13.37 -34.47 -4.63
N ARG A 76 -13.39 -33.38 -5.38
CA ARG A 76 -13.12 -33.38 -6.83
C ARG A 76 -12.35 -32.12 -7.18
N ASP A 77 -11.22 -32.33 -7.83
CA ASP A 77 -10.41 -31.25 -8.38
C ASP A 77 -11.20 -30.49 -9.46
N GLY A 78 -10.92 -29.21 -9.59
CA GLY A 78 -11.53 -28.37 -10.62
C GLY A 78 -11.32 -26.89 -10.36
N ALA A 79 -11.90 -26.08 -11.23
CA ALA A 79 -11.83 -24.63 -11.11
C ALA A 79 -13.13 -23.98 -11.61
N GLY A 80 -13.48 -22.86 -11.01
CA GLY A 80 -14.65 -22.05 -11.38
C GLY A 80 -14.47 -20.61 -10.93
N THR A 81 -15.38 -19.74 -11.36
CA THR A 81 -15.35 -18.35 -10.92
C THR A 81 -16.59 -18.00 -10.09
N VAL A 82 -16.44 -17.08 -9.15
CA VAL A 82 -17.53 -16.65 -8.24
C VAL A 82 -17.47 -15.13 -8.08
N PRO A 83 -18.61 -14.42 -8.04
CA PRO A 83 -18.66 -13.00 -7.77
C PRO A 83 -18.03 -12.65 -6.42
N ALA A 84 -16.89 -11.97 -6.43
CA ALA A 84 -16.03 -11.72 -5.26
C ALA A 84 -16.79 -11.05 -4.10
N LYS A 85 -17.44 -9.93 -4.40
CA LYS A 85 -18.17 -9.14 -3.39
C LYS A 85 -19.31 -9.94 -2.76
N LYS A 86 -20.09 -10.65 -3.57
CA LYS A 86 -21.23 -11.42 -3.10
C LYS A 86 -20.81 -12.63 -2.28
N LEU A 87 -19.74 -13.30 -2.69
CA LEU A 87 -19.18 -14.41 -1.92
C LEU A 87 -18.71 -13.93 -0.54
N LEU A 88 -17.97 -12.84 -0.48
CA LEU A 88 -17.48 -12.30 0.79
C LEU A 88 -18.62 -11.85 1.70
N GLU A 89 -19.61 -11.11 1.18
CA GLU A 89 -20.80 -10.69 1.92
C GLU A 89 -21.54 -11.89 2.51
N LEU A 90 -21.72 -12.95 1.71
CA LEU A 90 -22.36 -14.18 2.17
C LEU A 90 -21.54 -14.88 3.25
N VAL A 91 -20.24 -15.13 3.00
CA VAL A 91 -19.38 -15.87 3.94
C VAL A 91 -19.29 -15.17 5.30
N ARG A 92 -19.27 -13.84 5.31
CA ARG A 92 -19.32 -13.06 6.57
C ARG A 92 -20.57 -13.34 7.43
N LEU A 93 -21.69 -13.55 6.78
CA LEU A 93 -22.98 -13.77 7.45
C LEU A 93 -23.25 -15.23 7.83
N LEU A 94 -22.49 -16.19 7.29
CA LEU A 94 -22.63 -17.59 7.62
C LEU A 94 -22.16 -17.87 9.06
N PRO A 95 -22.74 -18.88 9.75
CA PRO A 95 -22.23 -19.33 11.05
C PRO A 95 -20.82 -19.93 10.90
N GLU A 96 -20.09 -20.03 12.00
CA GLU A 96 -18.82 -20.77 12.03
C GLU A 96 -19.03 -22.24 11.68
N GLY A 97 -18.05 -22.82 11.03
CA GLY A 97 -18.06 -24.23 10.61
C GLY A 97 -17.60 -24.46 9.19
N GLU A 98 -17.94 -25.59 8.67
CA GLU A 98 -17.56 -26.04 7.32
C GLU A 98 -18.55 -25.51 6.28
N ILE A 99 -18.04 -24.96 5.20
CA ILE A 99 -18.80 -24.52 4.03
C ILE A 99 -18.45 -25.45 2.87
N LYS A 100 -19.46 -26.02 2.22
CA LYS A 100 -19.30 -26.87 1.04
C LYS A 100 -19.60 -26.11 -0.22
N PHE A 101 -18.75 -26.32 -1.24
CA PHE A 101 -18.88 -25.73 -2.56
C PHE A 101 -18.99 -26.82 -3.61
N ARG A 102 -19.86 -26.60 -4.58
CA ARG A 102 -20.00 -27.46 -5.74
C ARG A 102 -20.21 -26.62 -6.99
N LEU A 103 -19.36 -26.83 -7.98
CA LEU A 103 -19.57 -26.27 -9.32
C LEU A 103 -20.66 -27.07 -10.04
N LEU A 104 -21.67 -26.39 -10.52
CA LEU A 104 -22.78 -26.97 -11.28
C LEU A 104 -22.63 -26.66 -12.76
N GLU A 105 -23.55 -27.17 -13.56
CA GLU A 105 -23.69 -26.82 -14.97
C GLU A 105 -23.87 -25.28 -15.15
N ASN A 106 -23.49 -24.76 -16.33
CA ASN A 106 -23.57 -23.36 -16.69
C ASN A 106 -22.82 -22.41 -15.71
N HIS A 107 -21.72 -22.90 -15.10
CA HIS A 107 -20.85 -22.12 -14.19
C HIS A 107 -21.52 -21.66 -12.90
N TRP A 108 -22.68 -22.20 -12.54
CA TRP A 108 -23.28 -21.94 -11.23
C TRP A 108 -22.46 -22.61 -10.14
N VAL A 109 -22.35 -21.94 -9.00
CA VAL A 109 -21.69 -22.47 -7.79
C VAL A 109 -22.73 -22.61 -6.68
N GLU A 110 -22.94 -23.82 -6.20
CA GLU A 110 -23.76 -24.10 -5.04
C GLU A 110 -22.88 -24.02 -3.77
N ILE A 111 -23.38 -23.30 -2.77
CA ILE A 111 -22.71 -23.06 -1.49
C ILE A 111 -23.65 -23.57 -0.39
N ILE A 112 -23.14 -24.46 0.45
CA ILE A 112 -23.94 -25.12 1.50
C ILE A 112 -23.24 -24.90 2.85
N SER A 113 -23.97 -24.35 3.81
CA SER A 113 -23.55 -24.22 5.21
C SER A 113 -24.66 -24.77 6.09
N ASP A 114 -24.40 -25.90 6.75
CA ASP A 114 -25.41 -26.68 7.49
C ASP A 114 -26.64 -26.98 6.60
N LYS A 115 -27.83 -26.53 6.99
CA LYS A 115 -29.08 -26.70 6.21
C LYS A 115 -29.37 -25.59 5.20
N LYS A 116 -28.46 -24.60 5.08
CA LYS A 116 -28.65 -23.44 4.22
C LYS A 116 -27.95 -23.66 2.88
N LYS A 117 -28.67 -23.36 1.79
CA LYS A 117 -28.19 -23.53 0.42
C LYS A 117 -28.32 -22.22 -0.35
N TYR A 118 -27.25 -21.87 -1.04
CA TYR A 118 -27.17 -20.70 -1.88
C TYR A 118 -26.62 -21.11 -3.25
N LYS A 119 -27.00 -20.37 -4.27
CA LYS A 119 -26.45 -20.56 -5.62
C LYS A 119 -26.01 -19.21 -6.17
N MET A 120 -24.80 -19.14 -6.66
CA MET A 120 -24.22 -17.96 -7.31
C MET A 120 -23.92 -18.25 -8.77
N VAL A 121 -24.17 -17.27 -9.61
CA VAL A 121 -23.81 -17.34 -11.04
C VAL A 121 -22.34 -16.98 -11.16
N GLY A 122 -21.54 -17.92 -11.63
CA GLY A 122 -20.16 -17.66 -12.03
C GLY A 122 -20.05 -17.40 -13.54
N MET A 123 -18.83 -17.41 -14.03
CA MET A 123 -18.46 -17.27 -15.42
C MET A 123 -17.49 -18.37 -15.80
N ALA A 124 -17.32 -18.61 -17.10
CA ALA A 124 -16.34 -19.57 -17.60
C ALA A 124 -14.92 -19.17 -17.12
N LYS A 125 -14.21 -20.11 -16.50
CA LYS A 125 -12.84 -19.91 -15.98
C LYS A 125 -11.84 -19.54 -17.09
N GLU A 126 -12.11 -19.96 -18.29
CA GLU A 126 -11.31 -19.70 -19.48
C GLU A 126 -11.25 -18.19 -19.84
N ASN A 127 -12.23 -17.43 -19.37
CA ASN A 127 -12.27 -15.97 -19.52
C ASN A 127 -11.44 -15.25 -18.44
N PHE A 128 -10.98 -15.96 -17.40
CA PHE A 128 -10.17 -15.35 -16.36
C PHE A 128 -8.73 -15.15 -16.87
N PRO A 129 -8.13 -13.96 -16.67
CA PRO A 129 -6.79 -13.67 -17.16
C PRO A 129 -5.74 -14.61 -16.57
N ALA A 130 -4.84 -15.12 -17.42
CA ALA A 130 -3.67 -15.86 -16.95
C ALA A 130 -2.70 -14.91 -16.23
N LEU A 131 -2.22 -15.33 -15.07
CA LEU A 131 -1.23 -14.57 -14.32
C LEU A 131 0.19 -15.06 -14.67
N PRO A 132 1.19 -14.15 -14.68
CA PRO A 132 2.57 -14.54 -14.85
C PRO A 132 3.04 -15.42 -13.68
N ALA A 133 3.93 -16.34 -13.96
CA ALA A 133 4.58 -17.14 -12.93
C ALA A 133 5.66 -16.31 -12.23
N MET A 134 5.74 -16.41 -10.92
CA MET A 134 6.81 -15.77 -10.15
C MET A 134 8.17 -16.35 -10.58
N PRO A 135 9.14 -15.51 -10.98
CA PRO A 135 10.50 -15.97 -11.27
C PRO A 135 11.25 -16.36 -9.98
N HIS A 136 12.52 -16.70 -10.10
CA HIS A 136 13.35 -16.94 -8.91
C HIS A 136 13.37 -15.71 -8.00
N THR A 137 13.28 -15.96 -6.70
CA THR A 137 13.38 -14.91 -5.68
C THR A 137 14.69 -14.16 -5.84
N LEU A 138 14.60 -12.84 -6.01
CA LEU A 138 15.76 -11.95 -6.09
C LEU A 138 16.34 -11.71 -4.71
N VAL A 139 15.48 -11.43 -3.73
CA VAL A 139 15.87 -11.09 -2.37
C VAL A 139 14.72 -11.36 -1.40
N LYS A 140 15.06 -11.62 -0.13
CA LYS A 140 14.10 -11.70 0.98
C LYS A 140 14.19 -10.43 1.81
N ILE A 141 13.05 -9.80 2.05
CA ILE A 141 12.93 -8.53 2.77
C ILE A 141 12.11 -8.79 4.04
N PRO A 142 12.56 -8.39 5.24
CA PRO A 142 11.72 -8.48 6.43
C PRO A 142 10.41 -7.73 6.23
N ALA A 143 9.29 -8.38 6.50
CA ALA A 143 7.95 -7.82 6.26
C ALA A 143 7.75 -6.50 7.02
N ALA A 144 8.14 -6.45 8.29
CA ALA A 144 8.04 -5.26 9.13
C ALA A 144 8.86 -4.07 8.60
N VAL A 145 10.03 -4.34 7.98
CA VAL A 145 10.86 -3.29 7.38
C VAL A 145 10.19 -2.71 6.14
N LEU A 146 9.69 -3.56 5.24
CA LEU A 146 9.01 -3.09 4.03
C LEU A 146 7.73 -2.34 4.37
N GLU A 147 6.92 -2.84 5.32
CA GLU A 147 5.74 -2.16 5.86
C GLU A 147 6.08 -0.75 6.35
N SER A 148 7.10 -0.64 7.20
CA SER A 148 7.53 0.64 7.76
C SER A 148 8.00 1.64 6.69
N LEU A 149 8.77 1.19 5.70
CA LEU A 149 9.22 2.04 4.60
C LEU A 149 8.04 2.55 3.77
N ILE A 150 7.06 1.70 3.49
CA ILE A 150 5.84 2.10 2.78
C ILE A 150 5.04 3.10 3.61
N ALA A 151 4.79 2.84 4.88
CA ALA A 151 4.05 3.75 5.77
C ALA A 151 4.70 5.13 5.88
N LYS A 152 6.04 5.18 5.91
CA LYS A 152 6.81 6.43 5.99
C LYS A 152 6.82 7.26 4.69
N THR A 153 6.40 6.69 3.55
CA THR A 153 6.60 7.37 2.25
C THR A 153 5.35 7.49 1.39
N LYS A 154 4.43 6.54 1.43
CA LYS A 154 3.29 6.46 0.50
C LYS A 154 2.37 7.69 0.49
N PHE A 155 2.29 8.45 1.58
CA PHE A 155 1.48 9.66 1.66
C PHE A 155 2.00 10.80 0.76
N ALA A 156 3.28 10.76 0.37
CA ALA A 156 3.89 11.74 -0.52
C ALA A 156 3.74 11.42 -2.02
N ILE A 157 3.08 10.32 -2.38
CA ILE A 157 2.81 9.93 -3.76
C ILE A 157 1.82 10.91 -4.41
N SER A 158 2.04 11.26 -5.69
CA SER A 158 1.12 12.08 -6.45
C SER A 158 -0.20 11.34 -6.73
N MET A 159 -1.31 12.06 -6.64
CA MET A 159 -2.63 11.58 -7.05
C MET A 159 -3.04 12.08 -8.46
N GLU A 160 -2.17 12.87 -9.12
CA GLU A 160 -2.41 13.36 -10.47
C GLU A 160 -2.08 12.28 -11.50
N GLU A 161 -3.07 11.78 -12.22
CA GLU A 161 -2.89 10.72 -13.23
C GLU A 161 -1.92 11.12 -14.36
N SER A 162 -1.82 12.41 -14.67
CA SER A 162 -0.88 12.95 -15.67
C SER A 162 0.59 12.78 -15.28
N ARG A 163 0.88 12.59 -14.01
CA ARG A 163 2.23 12.39 -13.46
C ARG A 163 2.50 10.94 -13.10
N TYR A 164 2.23 10.03 -14.01
CA TYR A 164 2.23 8.59 -13.75
C TYR A 164 3.54 8.05 -13.11
N THR A 165 4.72 8.64 -13.39
CA THR A 165 5.99 8.26 -12.73
C THR A 165 6.05 8.64 -11.25
N LEU A 166 5.16 9.52 -10.80
CA LEU A 166 5.01 9.95 -9.41
C LEU A 166 3.81 9.27 -8.70
N ASN A 167 3.06 8.42 -9.42
CA ASN A 167 1.90 7.71 -8.85
C ASN A 167 2.30 6.42 -8.12
N GLY A 168 3.54 6.34 -7.69
CA GLY A 168 4.09 5.23 -6.93
C GLY A 168 5.33 5.62 -6.16
N GLY A 169 5.89 4.65 -5.45
CA GLY A 169 7.12 4.79 -4.68
C GLY A 169 8.30 4.11 -5.36
N LEU A 170 9.46 4.73 -5.28
CA LEU A 170 10.73 4.15 -5.73
C LEU A 170 11.32 3.30 -4.61
N LEU A 171 11.32 1.98 -4.79
CA LEU A 171 12.04 1.05 -3.93
C LEU A 171 13.47 0.90 -4.43
N ILE A 172 14.44 1.09 -3.54
CA ILE A 172 15.87 0.99 -3.82
C ILE A 172 16.46 -0.12 -2.95
N LEU A 173 16.96 -1.15 -3.60
CA LEU A 173 17.58 -2.31 -2.96
C LEU A 173 19.10 -2.24 -3.22
N LYS A 174 19.88 -2.24 -2.15
CA LYS A 174 21.34 -2.36 -2.19
C LYS A 174 21.76 -3.53 -1.29
N PRO A 175 22.97 -4.10 -1.43
CA PRO A 175 23.40 -5.24 -0.63
C PRO A 175 23.23 -5.06 0.89
N ASP A 176 23.45 -3.84 1.39
CA ASP A 176 23.43 -3.52 2.81
C ASP A 176 22.40 -2.44 3.20
N THR A 177 21.57 -1.98 2.26
CA THR A 177 20.65 -0.86 2.48
C THR A 177 19.34 -1.06 1.72
N LEU A 178 18.26 -0.73 2.36
CA LEU A 178 16.92 -0.69 1.76
C LEU A 178 16.33 0.71 1.92
N ALA A 179 15.83 1.29 0.84
CA ALA A 179 15.23 2.62 0.87
C ALA A 179 13.93 2.68 0.05
N MET A 180 13.06 3.61 0.44
CA MET A 180 11.84 3.96 -0.27
C MET A 180 11.76 5.47 -0.41
N VAL A 181 11.40 5.95 -1.62
CA VAL A 181 11.23 7.37 -1.92
C VAL A 181 9.88 7.59 -2.59
N ALA A 182 9.18 8.63 -2.18
CA ALA A 182 7.96 9.08 -2.84
C ALA A 182 7.92 10.61 -2.90
N THR A 183 7.35 11.16 -3.96
CA THR A 183 7.20 12.61 -4.15
C THR A 183 6.02 12.91 -5.07
N ASP A 184 5.38 14.07 -4.85
CA ASP A 184 4.38 14.65 -5.74
C ASP A 184 4.89 15.93 -6.45
N GLY A 185 6.19 16.27 -6.27
CA GLY A 185 6.81 17.47 -6.78
C GLY A 185 6.74 18.68 -5.84
N HIS A 186 5.92 18.63 -4.78
CA HIS A 186 5.81 19.67 -3.75
C HIS A 186 6.40 19.23 -2.41
N ARG A 187 6.50 17.94 -2.22
CA ARG A 187 7.09 17.30 -1.04
C ARG A 187 7.77 15.99 -1.44
N LEU A 188 8.66 15.52 -0.61
CA LEU A 188 9.38 14.26 -0.81
C LEU A 188 9.57 13.57 0.53
N ALA A 189 9.25 12.30 0.59
CA ALA A 189 9.54 11.44 1.74
C ALA A 189 10.59 10.39 1.31
N LEU A 190 11.68 10.31 2.07
CA LEU A 190 12.75 9.33 1.90
C LEU A 190 12.98 8.62 3.23
N ALA A 191 12.74 7.34 3.27
CA ALA A 191 13.06 6.47 4.39
C ALA A 191 14.08 5.42 3.96
N GLU A 192 15.16 5.30 4.71
CA GLU A 192 16.26 4.37 4.45
C GLU A 192 16.65 3.64 5.72
N THR A 193 17.01 2.38 5.62
CA THR A 193 17.49 1.57 6.74
C THR A 193 18.64 0.68 6.32
N ASP A 194 19.51 0.36 7.25
CA ASP A 194 20.55 -0.64 7.06
C ASP A 194 19.91 -2.02 7.15
N GLN A 195 19.90 -2.71 6.02
CA GLN A 195 19.29 -4.02 5.87
C GLN A 195 20.14 -4.88 4.95
N LYS A 196 20.71 -5.95 5.49
CA LYS A 196 21.45 -6.92 4.70
C LYS A 196 20.52 -7.69 3.77
N LEU A 197 20.75 -7.60 2.48
CA LEU A 197 19.97 -8.28 1.43
C LEU A 197 20.82 -9.36 0.78
N ALA A 198 20.76 -10.58 1.34
CA ALA A 198 21.56 -11.69 0.86
C ALA A 198 21.23 -12.05 -0.60
N GLY A 199 22.25 -12.28 -1.41
CA GLY A 199 22.12 -12.65 -2.84
C GLY A 199 22.06 -11.47 -3.79
N LEU A 200 21.97 -10.23 -3.30
CA LEU A 200 21.96 -9.04 -4.14
C LEU A 200 23.38 -8.58 -4.46
N ASN A 201 23.75 -8.52 -5.74
CA ASN A 201 25.10 -8.16 -6.21
C ASN A 201 25.21 -6.74 -6.77
N GLY A 202 24.27 -5.85 -6.46
CA GLY A 202 24.27 -4.49 -6.97
C GLY A 202 23.01 -3.74 -6.57
N GLU A 203 22.86 -2.53 -7.09
CA GLU A 203 21.68 -1.72 -6.85
C GLU A 203 20.54 -2.12 -7.79
N VAL A 204 19.34 -2.31 -7.23
CA VAL A 204 18.11 -2.53 -7.98
C VAL A 204 17.13 -1.42 -7.61
N ARG A 205 16.58 -0.74 -8.61
CA ARG A 205 15.55 0.30 -8.46
C ARG A 205 14.28 -0.13 -9.16
N VAL A 206 13.15 -0.05 -8.49
CA VAL A 206 11.83 -0.36 -9.06
C VAL A 206 10.78 0.63 -8.60
N LEU A 207 9.88 1.02 -9.52
CA LEU A 207 8.73 1.85 -9.22
C LEU A 207 7.51 0.97 -8.91
N ILE A 208 7.01 1.07 -7.69
CA ILE A 208 5.85 0.32 -7.21
C ILE A 208 4.63 1.24 -7.29
N PRO A 209 3.57 0.88 -8.03
CA PRO A 209 2.34 1.67 -8.04
C PRO A 209 1.74 1.84 -6.64
N LYS A 210 1.10 2.98 -6.38
CA LYS A 210 0.48 3.26 -5.07
C LYS A 210 -0.46 2.16 -4.60
N LYS A 211 -1.33 1.68 -5.49
CA LYS A 211 -2.28 0.58 -5.19
C LYS A 211 -1.55 -0.70 -4.76
N ALA A 212 -0.44 -1.02 -5.41
CA ALA A 212 0.38 -2.16 -5.03
C ALA A 212 1.07 -1.95 -3.67
N MET A 213 1.58 -0.74 -3.39
CA MET A 213 2.15 -0.40 -2.08
C MET A 213 1.12 -0.57 -0.96
N ASP A 214 -0.11 -0.11 -1.15
CA ASP A 214 -1.19 -0.27 -0.17
C ASP A 214 -1.50 -1.75 0.11
N GLU A 215 -1.46 -2.61 -0.90
CA GLU A 215 -1.71 -4.05 -0.70
C GLU A 215 -0.48 -4.79 -0.16
N VAL A 216 0.74 -4.41 -0.54
CA VAL A 216 1.99 -4.96 0.04
C VAL A 216 2.08 -4.62 1.53
N GLU A 217 1.74 -3.40 1.93
CA GLU A 217 1.70 -2.99 3.34
C GLU A 217 0.72 -3.85 4.15
N LYS A 218 -0.50 -4.05 3.66
CA LYS A 218 -1.48 -4.94 4.31
C LYS A 218 -1.01 -6.39 4.39
N LEU A 219 -0.38 -6.87 3.31
CA LEU A 219 0.18 -8.20 3.24
C LEU A 219 1.31 -8.39 4.28
N ALA A 220 2.19 -7.40 4.39
CA ALA A 220 3.29 -7.38 5.35
C ALA A 220 2.79 -7.34 6.80
N ALA A 221 1.85 -6.44 7.10
CA ALA A 221 1.23 -6.32 8.43
C ALA A 221 0.54 -7.62 8.88
N ALA A 222 -0.15 -8.28 7.96
CA ALA A 222 -0.84 -9.55 8.25
C ALA A 222 0.10 -10.75 8.40
N ALA A 223 1.35 -10.66 7.94
CA ALA A 223 2.29 -11.76 7.94
C ALA A 223 2.98 -11.98 9.31
N GLY A 224 3.02 -10.94 10.14
CA GLY A 224 3.73 -10.93 11.42
C GLY A 224 5.16 -10.39 11.32
N SER A 225 5.69 -9.96 12.46
CA SER A 225 6.98 -9.24 12.55
C SER A 225 8.19 -10.02 12.06
N GLU A 226 8.17 -11.35 12.21
CA GLU A 226 9.28 -12.24 11.84
C GLU A 226 9.22 -12.74 10.39
N ALA A 227 8.15 -12.40 9.67
CA ALA A 227 7.94 -12.88 8.31
C ALA A 227 8.92 -12.21 7.32
N GLN A 228 9.28 -12.98 6.28
CA GLN A 228 10.10 -12.50 5.19
C GLN A 228 9.25 -12.46 3.91
N ILE A 229 9.29 -11.34 3.20
CA ILE A 229 8.69 -11.20 1.87
C ILE A 229 9.73 -11.61 0.84
N GLU A 230 9.43 -12.63 0.05
CA GLU A 230 10.22 -12.99 -1.11
C GLU A 230 9.86 -12.03 -2.26
N PHE A 231 10.84 -11.23 -2.64
CA PHE A 231 10.71 -10.27 -3.73
C PHE A 231 11.35 -10.81 -5.00
N ALA A 232 10.62 -10.72 -6.09
CA ALA A 232 11.13 -11.02 -7.43
C ALA A 232 10.59 -9.99 -8.43
N LYS A 233 11.21 -9.91 -9.59
CA LYS A 233 10.75 -9.09 -10.71
C LYS A 233 11.07 -9.74 -12.05
N ASP A 234 10.25 -9.46 -13.05
CA ASP A 234 10.58 -9.62 -14.46
C ASP A 234 10.63 -8.25 -15.15
N ASP A 235 10.55 -8.20 -16.48
CA ASP A 235 10.61 -6.93 -17.23
C ASP A 235 9.36 -6.05 -17.05
N SER A 236 8.24 -6.62 -16.62
CA SER A 236 6.93 -5.95 -16.57
C SER A 236 6.24 -6.02 -15.21
N HIS A 237 6.68 -6.94 -14.34
CA HIS A 237 5.99 -7.24 -13.09
C HIS A 237 6.92 -7.28 -11.89
N LEU A 238 6.33 -6.94 -10.74
CA LEU A 238 6.89 -7.11 -9.40
C LEU A 238 6.10 -8.21 -8.69
N PHE A 239 6.80 -9.05 -7.96
CA PHE A 239 6.24 -10.17 -7.21
C PHE A 239 6.61 -10.05 -5.74
N PHE A 240 5.62 -10.13 -4.87
CA PHE A 240 5.79 -10.09 -3.43
C PHE A 240 5.09 -11.33 -2.85
N GLN A 241 5.86 -12.28 -2.34
CA GLN A 241 5.31 -13.50 -1.75
C GLN A 241 5.63 -13.57 -0.26
N VAL A 242 4.62 -13.83 0.53
CA VAL A 242 4.78 -14.16 1.95
C VAL A 242 3.81 -15.27 2.32
N ASN A 243 4.33 -16.33 2.92
CA ASN A 243 3.57 -17.56 3.19
C ASN A 243 2.89 -18.09 1.90
N GLN A 244 1.57 -18.30 1.96
CA GLN A 244 0.77 -18.75 0.80
C GLN A 244 0.20 -17.61 -0.06
N ARG A 245 0.58 -16.36 0.19
CA ARG A 245 0.04 -15.17 -0.49
C ARG A 245 1.06 -14.60 -1.44
N LEU A 246 0.68 -14.47 -2.71
CA LEU A 246 1.47 -13.86 -3.78
C LEU A 246 0.73 -12.65 -4.33
N LEU A 247 1.36 -11.49 -4.25
CA LEU A 247 0.93 -10.26 -4.90
C LEU A 247 1.78 -10.04 -6.16
N ILE A 248 1.14 -9.74 -7.27
CA ILE A 248 1.78 -9.45 -8.56
C ILE A 248 1.31 -8.08 -9.00
N SER A 249 2.24 -7.15 -9.24
CA SER A 249 1.94 -5.80 -9.72
C SER A 249 2.67 -5.53 -11.02
N ARG A 250 2.05 -4.78 -11.93
CA ARG A 250 2.79 -4.18 -13.02
C ARG A 250 3.79 -3.16 -12.48
N ILE A 251 4.92 -3.02 -13.15
CA ILE A 251 5.92 -1.99 -12.87
C ILE A 251 5.43 -0.67 -13.48
N LEU A 252 5.54 0.43 -12.75
CA LEU A 252 5.40 1.75 -13.35
C LEU A 252 6.60 2.01 -14.26
N THR A 253 6.31 2.28 -15.54
CA THR A 253 7.34 2.60 -16.51
C THR A 253 7.68 4.08 -16.47
N GLY A 254 8.95 4.44 -16.77
CA GLY A 254 9.42 5.80 -16.79
C GLY A 254 10.55 6.06 -15.79
N GLN A 255 11.04 7.28 -15.80
CA GLN A 255 12.15 7.66 -14.94
C GLN A 255 11.62 8.45 -13.72
N PHE A 256 11.89 7.94 -12.53
CA PHE A 256 11.67 8.68 -11.30
C PHE A 256 12.62 9.89 -11.25
N PRO A 257 12.18 11.07 -10.75
CA PRO A 257 13.02 12.25 -10.66
C PRO A 257 14.33 12.00 -9.90
N ASN A 258 15.36 12.78 -10.23
CA ASN A 258 16.59 12.79 -9.44
C ASN A 258 16.33 13.43 -8.07
N TYR A 259 15.81 12.64 -7.15
CA TYR A 259 15.42 13.07 -5.80
C TYR A 259 16.63 13.54 -4.97
N GLU A 260 17.82 13.00 -5.22
CA GLU A 260 19.05 13.37 -4.50
C GLU A 260 19.43 14.84 -4.72
N ALA A 261 19.07 15.40 -5.88
CA ALA A 261 19.32 16.80 -6.21
C ALA A 261 18.43 17.79 -5.44
N VAL A 262 17.26 17.33 -4.96
CA VAL A 262 16.32 18.19 -4.22
C VAL A 262 16.47 18.08 -2.69
N LEU A 263 17.30 17.16 -2.21
CA LEU A 263 17.58 17.04 -0.79
C LEU A 263 18.37 18.26 -0.30
N PRO A 264 17.88 19.02 0.70
CA PRO A 264 18.59 20.18 1.23
C PRO A 264 19.96 19.81 1.79
N ARG A 265 20.96 20.64 1.50
CA ARG A 265 22.36 20.45 1.96
C ARG A 265 22.86 21.58 2.85
N GLU A 266 22.17 22.73 2.83
CA GLU A 266 22.63 23.96 3.47
C GLU A 266 21.57 24.56 4.43
N ASN A 267 20.63 23.76 4.89
CA ASN A 267 19.64 24.18 5.89
C ASN A 267 20.35 24.29 7.25
N ASN A 268 20.65 25.53 7.65
CA ASN A 268 21.45 25.84 8.83
C ASN A 268 20.63 26.43 10.00
N LYS A 269 19.34 26.67 9.79
CA LYS A 269 18.42 27.11 10.83
C LYS A 269 17.62 25.92 11.33
N THR A 270 17.93 25.46 12.53
CA THR A 270 17.34 24.24 13.08
C THR A 270 16.52 24.54 14.31
N VAL A 271 15.31 24.01 14.32
CA VAL A 271 14.38 24.06 15.45
C VAL A 271 13.96 22.63 15.78
N VAL A 272 13.91 22.29 17.06
CA VAL A 272 13.49 20.97 17.54
C VAL A 272 12.22 21.12 18.36
N LEU A 273 11.15 20.45 17.96
CA LEU A 273 9.84 20.44 18.61
C LEU A 273 9.37 19.02 18.87
N GLU A 274 8.57 18.82 19.90
CA GLU A 274 7.87 17.56 20.10
C GLU A 274 6.83 17.34 19.00
N ARG A 275 6.84 16.14 18.40
CA ARG A 275 5.95 15.78 17.28
C ARG A 275 4.48 16.06 17.59
N ALA A 276 4.03 15.63 18.78
CA ALA A 276 2.64 15.79 19.18
C ALA A 276 2.25 17.27 19.34
N GLU A 277 3.09 18.07 19.99
CA GLU A 277 2.88 19.51 20.19
C GLU A 277 2.79 20.24 18.84
N LEU A 278 3.74 19.98 17.94
CA LEU A 278 3.74 20.55 16.60
C LEU A 278 2.50 20.13 15.79
N ALA A 279 2.17 18.83 15.79
CA ALA A 279 1.01 18.32 15.06
C ALA A 279 -0.30 18.93 15.56
N ASP A 280 -0.45 19.09 16.88
CA ASP A 280 -1.67 19.65 17.47
C ASP A 280 -1.79 21.15 17.21
N ALA A 281 -0.70 21.90 17.28
CA ALA A 281 -0.66 23.32 16.93
C ALA A 281 -1.00 23.55 15.45
N VAL A 282 -0.35 22.83 14.55
CA VAL A 282 -0.65 22.90 13.10
C VAL A 282 -2.11 22.52 12.82
N ARG A 283 -2.63 21.48 13.47
CA ARG A 283 -4.02 21.02 13.30
C ARG A 283 -5.03 22.07 13.75
N ARG A 284 -4.80 22.74 14.89
CA ARG A 284 -5.68 23.81 15.39
C ARG A 284 -5.63 25.03 14.48
N VAL A 285 -4.43 25.52 14.17
CA VAL A 285 -4.25 26.73 13.34
C VAL A 285 -4.81 26.53 11.93
N SER A 286 -4.64 25.35 11.36
CA SER A 286 -5.11 25.03 9.99
C SER A 286 -6.64 25.05 9.84
N GLN A 287 -7.41 25.04 10.95
CA GLN A 287 -8.87 25.16 10.87
C GLN A 287 -9.33 26.51 10.29
N LEU A 288 -8.49 27.54 10.42
CA LEU A 288 -8.76 28.88 9.88
C LEU A 288 -7.86 29.24 8.68
N ALA A 289 -7.15 28.25 8.13
CA ALA A 289 -6.40 28.42 6.89
C ALA A 289 -7.34 28.47 5.68
N ASP A 290 -6.88 29.12 4.61
CA ASP A 290 -7.58 29.10 3.33
C ASP A 290 -7.73 27.66 2.82
N GLN A 291 -8.95 27.25 2.44
CA GLN A 291 -9.28 25.88 2.06
C GLN A 291 -8.62 25.38 0.77
N ARG A 292 -8.14 26.30 -0.09
CA ARG A 292 -7.50 25.92 -1.35
C ARG A 292 -6.00 25.72 -1.17
N SER A 293 -5.38 26.65 -0.43
CA SER A 293 -3.94 26.65 -0.23
C SER A 293 -3.48 25.78 0.95
N HIS A 294 -4.32 25.65 1.98
CA HIS A 294 -3.96 25.07 3.28
C HIS A 294 -2.71 25.70 3.90
N ALA A 295 -2.46 26.97 3.57
CA ALA A 295 -1.24 27.65 3.96
C ALA A 295 -1.21 27.99 5.45
N VAL A 296 -0.12 27.62 6.10
CA VAL A 296 0.22 28.04 7.47
C VAL A 296 1.58 28.71 7.45
N LYS A 297 1.73 29.79 8.23
CA LYS A 297 2.94 30.57 8.35
C LYS A 297 3.66 30.20 9.64
N PHE A 298 4.95 30.00 9.55
CA PHE A 298 5.86 29.82 10.66
C PHE A 298 6.75 31.05 10.79
N MET A 299 6.73 31.70 11.95
CA MET A 299 7.70 32.69 12.34
C MET A 299 8.58 32.09 13.42
N VAL A 300 9.83 31.83 13.10
CA VAL A 300 10.83 31.27 14.03
C VAL A 300 11.73 32.41 14.45
N SER A 301 11.83 32.67 15.74
CA SER A 301 12.61 33.77 16.32
C SER A 301 13.19 33.36 17.68
N PRO A 302 14.13 34.15 18.25
CA PRO A 302 14.63 33.88 19.59
C PRO A 302 13.54 33.88 20.70
N GLU A 303 12.40 34.51 20.45
CA GLU A 303 11.26 34.56 21.37
C GLU A 303 10.41 33.28 21.29
N GLY A 304 10.63 32.44 20.31
CA GLY A 304 9.87 31.19 20.09
C GLY A 304 9.39 31.01 18.67
N ILE A 305 8.45 30.10 18.52
CA ILE A 305 7.85 29.76 17.23
C ILE A 305 6.39 30.16 17.24
N GLU A 306 6.01 31.00 16.30
CA GLU A 306 4.63 31.39 16.08
C GLU A 306 4.11 30.70 14.82
N ILE A 307 2.98 30.01 14.92
CA ILE A 307 2.27 29.37 13.82
C ILE A 307 0.98 30.15 13.61
N SER A 308 0.74 30.65 12.40
CA SER A 308 -0.46 31.41 12.08
C SER A 308 -1.07 31.02 10.74
N ALA A 309 -2.36 31.25 10.62
CA ALA A 309 -3.10 31.11 9.37
C ALA A 309 -4.17 32.21 9.31
N SER A 310 -4.52 32.60 8.10
CA SER A 310 -5.63 33.55 7.89
C SER A 310 -6.41 33.19 6.64
N SER A 311 -7.69 33.41 6.66
CA SER A 311 -8.60 33.26 5.53
C SER A 311 -9.62 34.40 5.57
N PRO A 312 -9.90 35.07 4.44
CA PRO A 312 -10.96 36.07 4.36
C PRO A 312 -12.33 35.52 4.75
N GLU A 313 -12.53 34.22 4.62
CA GLU A 313 -13.79 33.55 4.87
C GLU A 313 -13.95 33.10 6.32
N TYR A 314 -12.86 32.67 6.98
CA TYR A 314 -12.92 32.05 8.32
C TYR A 314 -12.26 32.88 9.43
N GLY A 315 -11.44 33.88 9.10
CA GLY A 315 -10.73 34.71 10.07
C GLY A 315 -9.27 34.31 10.26
N GLU A 316 -8.76 34.45 11.46
CA GLU A 316 -7.33 34.28 11.76
C GLU A 316 -7.12 33.34 12.95
N ALA A 317 -6.06 32.55 12.90
CA ALA A 317 -5.55 31.78 14.02
C ALA A 317 -4.08 32.08 14.23
N LYS A 318 -3.67 32.08 15.48
CA LYS A 318 -2.27 32.28 15.89
C LYS A 318 -2.00 31.48 17.14
N GLU A 319 -0.92 30.74 17.15
CA GLU A 319 -0.48 29.94 18.28
C GLU A 319 1.03 30.06 18.43
N SER A 320 1.51 30.20 19.67
CA SER A 320 2.95 30.29 19.96
C SER A 320 3.41 29.10 20.74
N ILE A 321 4.57 28.58 20.39
CA ILE A 321 5.27 27.49 21.08
C ILE A 321 6.55 28.09 21.66
N ASP A 322 6.68 28.04 22.99
CA ASP A 322 7.86 28.53 23.70
C ASP A 322 9.01 27.56 23.48
N LYS A 323 9.96 27.96 22.65
CA LYS A 323 11.12 27.17 22.32
C LYS A 323 12.33 28.06 22.08
N GLU A 324 13.44 27.79 22.73
CA GLU A 324 14.68 28.51 22.49
C GLU A 324 15.19 28.26 21.06
N TYR A 325 15.43 29.36 20.36
CA TYR A 325 16.06 29.36 19.04
C TYR A 325 17.19 30.38 19.00
N LYS A 326 18.37 30.00 18.49
CA LYS A 326 19.57 30.86 18.52
C LYS A 326 19.99 31.41 17.15
N GLY A 327 19.16 31.19 16.12
CA GLY A 327 19.46 31.65 14.76
C GLY A 327 18.81 32.99 14.43
N ASP A 328 19.06 33.48 13.23
CA ASP A 328 18.37 34.64 12.68
C ASP A 328 16.87 34.34 12.48
N PRO A 329 15.98 35.27 12.78
CA PRO A 329 14.57 35.11 12.56
C PRO A 329 14.26 34.73 11.11
N ILE A 330 13.28 33.83 10.92
CA ILE A 330 12.82 33.39 9.60
C ILE A 330 11.30 33.28 9.58
N SER A 331 10.70 33.73 8.48
CA SER A 331 9.26 33.59 8.23
C SER A 331 9.08 32.73 6.99
N ILE A 332 8.36 31.62 7.09
CA ILE A 332 8.19 30.66 5.99
C ILE A 332 6.79 30.07 6.02
N GLY A 333 6.22 29.85 4.84
CA GLY A 333 4.91 29.22 4.69
C GLY A 333 4.98 27.79 4.24
N PHE A 334 4.11 26.93 4.76
CA PHE A 334 3.97 25.55 4.33
C PHE A 334 2.50 25.14 4.19
N ASN A 335 2.27 24.11 3.39
CA ASN A 335 0.97 23.45 3.35
C ASN A 335 0.79 22.60 4.62
N SER A 336 -0.22 22.94 5.42
CA SER A 336 -0.52 22.27 6.69
C SER A 336 -0.83 20.77 6.53
N SER A 337 -1.54 20.40 5.46
CA SER A 337 -1.86 19.00 5.19
C SER A 337 -0.59 18.18 4.94
N TYR A 338 0.36 18.75 4.20
CA TYR A 338 1.65 18.08 3.94
C TYR A 338 2.47 17.91 5.21
N MET A 339 2.44 18.89 6.10
CA MET A 339 3.10 18.76 7.40
C MET A 339 2.45 17.68 8.27
N LEU A 340 1.12 17.67 8.34
CA LEU A 340 0.37 16.71 9.15
C LEU A 340 0.52 15.26 8.64
N ASP A 341 0.61 15.07 7.33
CA ASP A 341 0.86 13.75 6.76
C ASP A 341 2.20 13.18 7.26
N PHE A 342 3.28 13.97 7.19
CA PHE A 342 4.57 13.56 7.72
C PHE A 342 4.54 13.33 9.23
N LEU A 343 3.96 14.25 10.00
CA LEU A 343 3.88 14.15 11.46
C LEU A 343 3.07 12.94 11.90
N SER A 344 2.10 12.51 11.10
CA SER A 344 1.34 11.28 11.36
C SER A 344 2.14 10.00 11.08
N ALA A 345 3.07 10.04 10.13
CA ALA A 345 3.91 8.90 9.74
C ALA A 345 5.23 8.81 10.54
N ALA A 346 5.66 9.93 11.13
CA ALA A 346 6.89 9.98 11.92
C ALA A 346 6.72 9.27 13.28
N ALA A 347 7.83 8.72 13.79
CA ALA A 347 7.88 8.17 15.14
C ALA A 347 7.57 9.24 16.21
N GLU A 348 7.13 8.81 17.38
CA GLU A 348 6.94 9.71 18.54
C GLU A 348 8.28 10.30 19.00
N GLY A 349 8.20 11.48 19.61
CA GLY A 349 9.36 12.20 20.12
C GLY A 349 9.72 13.45 19.33
N PRO A 350 10.94 13.96 19.48
CA PRO A 350 11.34 15.23 18.90
C PRO A 350 11.52 15.15 17.37
N ILE A 351 11.05 16.20 16.69
CA ILE A 351 11.21 16.45 15.26
C ILE A 351 12.16 17.64 15.07
N SER A 352 13.18 17.47 14.25
CA SER A 352 14.03 18.55 13.75
C SER A 352 13.37 19.18 12.52
N ILE A 353 13.20 20.49 12.52
CA ILE A 353 12.82 21.31 11.37
C ILE A 353 14.06 22.10 10.96
N GLU A 354 14.52 21.90 9.73
CA GLU A 354 15.74 22.49 9.20
C GLU A 354 15.39 23.41 8.03
N LEU A 355 15.77 24.67 8.14
CA LEU A 355 15.44 25.75 7.20
C LEU A 355 16.71 26.47 6.74
N LYS A 356 16.63 27.10 5.57
CA LYS A 356 17.67 28.00 5.03
C LYS A 356 17.15 29.42 4.92
N ASP A 357 16.18 29.64 4.07
CA ASP A 357 15.52 30.91 3.78
C ASP A 357 14.04 30.71 3.43
N GLU A 358 13.33 31.78 3.16
CA GLU A 358 11.89 31.79 2.89
C GLU A 358 11.47 31.08 1.59
N GLN A 359 12.43 30.83 0.67
CA GLN A 359 12.19 30.30 -0.68
C GLN A 359 12.76 28.90 -0.86
N SER A 360 13.65 28.47 0.01
CA SER A 360 14.29 27.16 -0.05
C SER A 360 13.45 26.09 0.63
N ALA A 361 13.52 24.87 0.12
CA ALA A 361 12.82 23.74 0.70
C ALA A 361 13.23 23.52 2.16
N GLY A 362 12.23 23.35 3.04
CA GLY A 362 12.42 22.90 4.40
C GLY A 362 12.64 21.39 4.46
N GLN A 363 13.33 20.94 5.50
CA GLN A 363 13.46 19.52 5.80
C GLN A 363 12.98 19.23 7.21
N MET A 364 12.27 18.12 7.40
CA MET A 364 11.92 17.60 8.71
C MET A 364 12.47 16.20 8.90
N ARG A 365 12.93 15.89 10.11
CA ARG A 365 13.45 14.57 10.49
C ARG A 365 13.03 14.23 11.92
N PRO A 366 12.56 13.00 12.21
CA PRO A 366 12.45 12.52 13.56
C PRO A 366 13.86 12.29 14.13
N LEU A 367 14.07 12.64 15.39
CA LEU A 367 15.35 12.46 16.09
C LEU A 367 15.40 11.17 16.92
N ALA A 368 14.25 10.58 17.21
CA ALA A 368 14.12 9.36 18.00
C ALA A 368 14.05 8.06 17.17
N ASP A 369 14.01 8.14 15.83
CA ASP A 369 13.94 6.98 14.96
C ASP A 369 15.37 6.46 14.65
N GLU A 370 15.88 5.61 15.50
CA GLU A 370 17.25 5.05 15.38
C GLU A 370 17.37 4.01 14.26
N ASN A 371 16.25 3.41 13.83
CA ASN A 371 16.23 2.33 12.85
C ASN A 371 16.19 2.84 11.41
N TYR A 372 15.74 4.09 11.19
CA TYR A 372 15.55 4.67 9.88
C TYR A 372 16.19 6.04 9.75
N ARG A 373 16.92 6.25 8.69
CA ARG A 373 17.30 7.59 8.21
C ARG A 373 16.10 8.16 7.45
N TYR A 374 15.21 8.84 8.18
CA TYR A 374 13.97 9.36 7.64
C TYR A 374 14.07 10.87 7.40
N ARG A 375 13.89 11.27 6.16
CA ARG A 375 13.96 12.66 5.71
C ARG A 375 12.68 13.04 4.97
N TYR A 376 12.10 14.14 5.34
CA TYR A 376 10.96 14.73 4.67
C TYR A 376 11.28 16.14 4.18
N VAL A 377 11.16 16.36 2.88
CA VAL A 377 11.40 17.66 2.24
C VAL A 377 10.06 18.26 1.86
N ILE A 378 9.85 19.52 2.15
CA ILE A 378 8.62 20.25 1.87
C ILE A 378 8.95 21.59 1.21
N MET A 379 8.32 21.87 0.07
CA MET A 379 8.48 23.14 -0.62
C MET A 379 7.71 24.24 0.10
N PRO A 380 8.33 25.45 0.26
CA PRO A 380 7.64 26.57 0.87
C PRO A 380 6.55 27.12 -0.04
N MET A 381 5.58 27.77 0.60
CA MET A 381 4.50 28.50 -0.07
C MET A 381 4.70 29.99 0.09
N ARG A 382 4.33 30.74 -0.94
CA ARG A 382 4.21 32.21 -0.82
C ARG A 382 2.94 32.52 -0.03
N ILE A 383 3.09 33.30 1.02
CA ILE A 383 2.00 33.74 1.90
C ILE A 383 1.86 35.23 1.79
#